data_2ca8ce29130e50448c6e18c306d0dd59
#
_entry.id   2ca8ce29130e50448c6e18c306d0dd59
#
_cell.length_a   1.000
_cell.length_b   1.000
_cell.length_c   1.000
_cell.angle_alpha   90.00
_cell.angle_beta   90.00
_cell.angle_gamma   90.00
#
_symmetry.space_group_name_H-M   'P 1'
#
loop_
_entity.id
_entity.type
_entity.pdbx_description
1 polymer ?
#
loop_
_entity_poly.entity_id
_entity_poly.type
_entity_poly.pdbx_seq_one_letter_code
_entity_poly.pdbx_strand_id
1 'polypeptide(L)'
;MCSSDLNIPEPVAGGLVAAVISLLVHSMWGYSIVFSSQLQTSFMLVFFASIGLSANFMKLKEGGIGLVLFLICVATFIIVQDVVGMSLASLLGIDPLIGLIAGSITLTGGHGTAGAWGEILETQHGIQGALALGMASATFGLIIGGVIGGPLAKLLINRYGLAREQTPAQIKDRDTHLDKHPEELAPFENPHQVRLITADNAITTLGMFAACLAFAEFMTGYSKGTWFELPTFVWALGGGVVLRNILESLLKVDIFDRAIDVFGNASLSLYLAMALLSLKLWQLADLAGPLVVILGAQTLTMALYAAFVTFRVMGKNYDAAVLAAGHCGFGMGATPTAVANMQAITNMYGPSHKAFLIVPLCGAFFVDLINATVIQLILKFFI
;
A
#
# COMPACT_ATOMS: atom_id res chain seq x y z
N MET A 1 21.35 -2.11 10.62
CA MET A 1 21.99 -1.24 9.62
C MET A 1 21.79 -1.71 8.17
N CYS A 2 20.86 -2.60 7.82
CA CYS A 2 20.60 -3.06 6.43
C CYS A 2 19.16 -2.91 5.95
N SER A 3 18.24 -2.40 6.76
CA SER A 3 16.82 -2.30 6.36
C SER A 3 16.43 -0.95 5.75
N SER A 4 17.22 0.10 5.97
CA SER A 4 16.90 1.45 5.49
C SER A 4 17.06 1.66 3.99
N ASP A 5 17.91 0.85 3.32
CA ASP A 5 18.21 1.05 1.89
C ASP A 5 17.23 0.32 0.95
N LEU A 6 16.46 -0.65 1.47
CA LEU A 6 15.51 -1.46 0.68
C LEU A 6 14.05 -1.07 0.87
N ASN A 7 13.73 -0.07 1.70
CA ASN A 7 12.35 0.35 2.03
C ASN A 7 11.42 -0.79 2.48
N ILE A 8 11.97 -1.91 2.98
CA ILE A 8 11.17 -3.01 3.52
C ILE A 8 10.75 -2.63 4.94
N PRO A 9 9.45 -2.68 5.29
CA PRO A 9 9.00 -2.45 6.66
C PRO A 9 9.70 -3.37 7.63
N GLU A 10 10.20 -2.83 8.74
CA GLU A 10 10.94 -3.61 9.77
C GLU A 10 10.18 -4.87 10.22
N PRO A 11 8.84 -4.84 10.44
CA PRO A 11 8.09 -6.04 10.79
C PRO A 11 8.12 -7.12 9.72
N VAL A 12 8.20 -6.73 8.43
CA VAL A 12 8.29 -7.68 7.32
C VAL A 12 9.67 -8.32 7.27
N ALA A 13 10.75 -7.53 7.40
CA ALA A 13 12.11 -8.06 7.43
C ALA A 13 12.33 -9.01 8.61
N GLY A 14 11.93 -8.61 9.82
CA GLY A 14 12.00 -9.45 11.02
C GLY A 14 11.09 -10.69 10.92
N GLY A 15 9.89 -10.51 10.38
CA GLY A 15 8.92 -11.59 10.19
C GLY A 15 9.38 -12.66 9.18
N LEU A 16 10.07 -12.28 8.10
CA LEU A 16 10.65 -13.24 7.15
C LEU A 16 11.76 -14.08 7.79
N VAL A 17 12.63 -13.47 8.59
CA VAL A 17 13.65 -14.21 9.36
C VAL A 17 12.98 -15.20 10.32
N ALA A 18 11.95 -14.75 11.02
CA ALA A 18 11.19 -15.58 11.94
C ALA A 18 10.41 -16.69 11.22
N ALA A 19 9.87 -16.44 10.01
CA ALA A 19 9.23 -17.48 9.19
C ALA A 19 10.22 -18.57 8.74
N VAL A 20 11.46 -18.19 8.40
CA VAL A 20 12.53 -19.18 8.11
C VAL A 20 12.88 -19.99 9.36
N ILE A 21 12.96 -19.36 10.53
CA ILE A 21 13.17 -20.08 11.80
C ILE A 21 12.00 -21.03 12.08
N SER A 22 10.75 -20.57 11.87
CA SER A 22 9.56 -21.41 12.00
C SER A 22 9.58 -22.62 11.05
N LEU A 23 10.04 -22.44 9.81
CA LEU A 23 10.24 -23.52 8.84
C LEU A 23 11.27 -24.54 9.34
N LEU A 24 12.41 -24.09 9.87
CA LEU A 24 13.44 -24.96 10.44
C LEU A 24 12.91 -25.74 11.65
N VAL A 25 12.21 -25.07 12.55
CA VAL A 25 11.57 -25.70 13.71
C VAL A 25 10.55 -26.75 13.27
N HIS A 26 9.73 -26.43 12.27
CA HIS A 26 8.76 -27.36 11.72
C HIS A 26 9.44 -28.58 11.07
N SER A 27 10.48 -28.37 10.29
CA SER A 27 11.20 -29.46 9.60
C SER A 27 11.95 -30.39 10.56
N MET A 28 12.45 -29.86 11.69
CA MET A 28 13.24 -30.63 12.67
C MET A 28 12.38 -31.30 13.76
N TRP A 29 11.31 -30.65 14.19
CA TRP A 29 10.53 -31.09 15.35
C TRP A 29 9.02 -31.21 15.11
N GLY A 30 8.50 -30.81 13.93
CA GLY A 30 7.09 -30.86 13.59
C GLY A 30 6.21 -29.81 14.30
N TYR A 31 6.80 -28.84 15.01
CA TYR A 31 6.04 -27.79 15.68
C TYR A 31 5.65 -26.65 14.72
N SER A 32 4.45 -26.10 14.89
CA SER A 32 3.97 -24.91 14.20
C SER A 32 3.59 -23.84 15.22
N ILE A 33 3.96 -22.58 14.92
CA ILE A 33 3.59 -21.43 15.73
C ILE A 33 2.22 -20.93 15.25
N VAL A 34 1.26 -20.83 16.18
CA VAL A 34 -0.10 -20.35 15.89
C VAL A 34 -0.46 -19.25 16.90
N PHE A 35 -0.92 -18.12 16.41
CA PHE A 35 -1.41 -17.02 17.22
C PHE A 35 -2.93 -17.05 17.36
N SER A 36 -3.46 -16.32 18.34
CA SER A 36 -4.91 -16.11 18.44
C SER A 36 -5.42 -15.35 17.22
N SER A 37 -6.30 -15.98 16.44
CA SER A 37 -6.91 -15.36 15.26
C SER A 37 -7.69 -14.09 15.62
N GLN A 38 -8.34 -14.05 16.77
CA GLN A 38 -9.07 -12.87 17.24
C GLN A 38 -8.15 -11.66 17.44
N LEU A 39 -6.96 -11.85 18.04
CA LEU A 39 -6.00 -10.79 18.27
C LEU A 39 -5.43 -10.29 16.94
N GLN A 40 -5.08 -11.21 16.05
CA GLN A 40 -4.58 -10.89 14.70
C GLN A 40 -5.61 -10.09 13.91
N THR A 41 -6.87 -10.54 13.87
CA THR A 41 -7.97 -9.83 13.22
C THR A 41 -8.21 -8.46 13.83
N SER A 42 -8.15 -8.32 15.17
CA SER A 42 -8.34 -7.02 15.83
C SER A 42 -7.27 -5.99 15.38
N PHE A 43 -5.99 -6.37 15.34
CA PHE A 43 -4.94 -5.47 14.86
C PHE A 43 -5.11 -5.12 13.38
N MET A 44 -5.51 -6.08 12.55
CA MET A 44 -5.84 -5.83 11.14
C MET A 44 -6.97 -4.81 11.00
N LEU A 45 -8.06 -4.96 11.75
CA LEU A 45 -9.20 -4.04 11.69
C LEU A 45 -8.82 -2.63 12.16
N VAL A 46 -8.02 -2.49 13.22
CA VAL A 46 -7.50 -1.18 13.67
C VAL A 46 -6.65 -0.54 12.59
N PHE A 47 -5.80 -1.29 11.91
CA PHE A 47 -5.01 -0.78 10.79
C PHE A 47 -5.90 -0.26 9.65
N PHE A 48 -6.90 -1.01 9.21
CA PHE A 48 -7.80 -0.54 8.15
C PHE A 48 -8.69 0.62 8.60
N ALA A 49 -9.12 0.64 9.87
CA ALA A 49 -9.81 1.78 10.44
C ALA A 49 -8.92 3.04 10.46
N SER A 50 -7.61 2.91 10.73
CA SER A 50 -6.67 4.04 10.69
C SER A 50 -6.52 4.62 9.29
N ILE A 51 -6.47 3.78 8.25
CA ILE A 51 -6.49 4.23 6.85
C ILE A 51 -7.76 5.05 6.58
N GLY A 52 -8.92 4.54 6.98
CA GLY A 52 -10.19 5.26 6.82
C GLY A 52 -10.23 6.59 7.57
N LEU A 53 -9.75 6.63 8.80
CA LEU A 53 -9.67 7.84 9.62
C LEU A 53 -8.65 8.86 9.10
N SER A 54 -7.69 8.47 8.28
CA SER A 54 -6.77 9.41 7.61
C SER A 54 -7.37 10.06 6.37
N ALA A 55 -8.54 9.60 5.92
CA ALA A 55 -9.23 10.05 4.71
C ALA A 55 -10.03 11.34 4.92
N ASN A 56 -9.41 12.49 4.63
CA ASN A 56 -10.04 13.81 4.72
C ASN A 56 -10.48 14.33 3.35
N PHE A 57 -11.80 14.47 3.12
CA PHE A 57 -12.34 14.96 1.85
C PHE A 57 -12.06 16.46 1.59
N MET A 58 -11.74 17.24 2.62
CA MET A 58 -11.36 18.65 2.41
C MET A 58 -9.99 18.74 1.74
N LYS A 59 -9.03 17.91 2.16
CA LYS A 59 -7.70 17.80 1.51
C LYS A 59 -7.80 17.32 0.06
N LEU A 60 -8.85 16.57 -0.27
CA LEU A 60 -9.10 16.09 -1.63
C LEU A 60 -9.34 17.23 -2.64
N LYS A 61 -10.01 18.31 -2.21
CA LYS A 61 -10.27 19.48 -3.07
C LYS A 61 -8.99 20.17 -3.51
N GLU A 62 -7.92 20.08 -2.72
CA GLU A 62 -6.60 20.66 -3.02
C GLU A 62 -5.93 19.97 -4.20
N GLY A 63 -6.17 18.67 -4.39
CA GLY A 63 -5.62 17.89 -5.52
C GLY A 63 -6.25 18.20 -6.88
N GLY A 64 -7.45 18.78 -6.90
CA GLY A 64 -8.16 19.22 -8.10
C GLY A 64 -8.35 18.13 -9.16
N ILE A 65 -8.47 18.54 -10.42
CA ILE A 65 -8.69 17.62 -11.56
C ILE A 65 -7.51 16.67 -11.77
N GLY A 66 -6.30 17.07 -11.39
CA GLY A 66 -5.11 16.21 -11.50
C GLY A 66 -5.21 14.97 -10.64
N LEU A 67 -5.76 15.08 -9.42
CA LEU A 67 -5.98 13.95 -8.54
C LEU A 67 -7.04 13.00 -9.10
N VAL A 68 -8.15 13.55 -9.63
CA VAL A 68 -9.22 12.74 -10.24
C VAL A 68 -8.69 11.94 -11.43
N LEU A 69 -7.93 12.56 -12.33
CA LEU A 69 -7.32 11.87 -13.47
C LEU A 69 -6.34 10.79 -13.01
N PHE A 70 -5.56 11.07 -11.98
CA PHE A 70 -4.61 10.10 -11.46
C PHE A 70 -5.33 8.93 -10.79
N LEU A 71 -6.41 9.17 -10.03
CA LEU A 71 -7.27 8.13 -9.45
C LEU A 71 -7.88 7.22 -10.52
N ILE A 72 -8.34 7.79 -11.64
CA ILE A 72 -8.86 7.01 -12.76
C ILE A 72 -7.75 6.12 -13.36
N CYS A 73 -6.53 6.67 -13.52
CA CYS A 73 -5.39 5.86 -13.97
C CYS A 73 -5.10 4.70 -13.02
N VAL A 74 -5.12 4.95 -11.72
CA VAL A 74 -4.86 3.92 -10.71
C VAL A 74 -5.97 2.87 -10.69
N ALA A 75 -7.23 3.29 -10.67
CA ALA A 75 -8.39 2.37 -10.69
C ALA A 75 -8.37 1.47 -11.94
N THR A 76 -8.05 2.05 -13.11
CA THR A 76 -7.92 1.27 -14.34
C THR A 76 -6.74 0.32 -14.28
N PHE A 77 -5.62 0.74 -13.67
CA PHE A 77 -4.45 -0.13 -13.50
C PHE A 77 -4.73 -1.32 -12.59
N ILE A 78 -5.47 -1.15 -11.49
CA ILE A 78 -5.91 -2.25 -10.62
C ILE A 78 -6.63 -3.33 -11.44
N ILE A 79 -7.58 -2.93 -12.28
CA ILE A 79 -8.31 -3.87 -13.15
C ILE A 79 -7.36 -4.57 -14.14
N VAL A 80 -6.45 -3.82 -14.77
CA VAL A 80 -5.46 -4.39 -15.70
C VAL A 80 -4.55 -5.40 -14.97
N GLN A 81 -4.12 -5.08 -13.77
CA GLN A 81 -3.27 -5.92 -12.95
C GLN A 81 -3.96 -7.25 -12.62
N ASP A 82 -5.24 -7.21 -12.25
CA ASP A 82 -6.02 -8.42 -11.95
C ASP A 82 -6.29 -9.26 -13.21
N VAL A 83 -6.66 -8.62 -14.30
CA VAL A 83 -6.88 -9.34 -15.58
C VAL A 83 -5.60 -10.02 -16.05
N VAL A 84 -4.44 -9.35 -15.98
CA VAL A 84 -3.14 -9.94 -16.34
C VAL A 84 -2.80 -11.11 -15.43
N GLY A 85 -2.93 -10.92 -14.10
CA GLY A 85 -2.61 -11.96 -13.12
C GLY A 85 -3.49 -13.20 -13.29
N MET A 86 -4.80 -13.03 -13.32
CA MET A 86 -5.76 -14.13 -13.47
C MET A 86 -5.64 -14.86 -14.81
N SER A 87 -5.43 -14.11 -15.91
CA SER A 87 -5.24 -14.71 -17.23
C SER A 87 -3.97 -15.55 -17.30
N LEU A 88 -2.86 -15.05 -16.74
CA LEU A 88 -1.60 -15.81 -16.69
C LEU A 88 -1.70 -17.04 -15.78
N ALA A 89 -2.35 -16.93 -14.62
CA ALA A 89 -2.60 -18.09 -13.75
C ALA A 89 -3.37 -19.18 -14.50
N SER A 90 -4.45 -18.79 -15.20
CA SER A 90 -5.23 -19.71 -16.03
C SER A 90 -4.40 -20.36 -17.16
N LEU A 91 -3.54 -19.59 -17.84
CA LEU A 91 -2.66 -20.09 -18.88
C LEU A 91 -1.59 -21.05 -18.35
N LEU A 92 -1.15 -20.85 -17.11
CA LEU A 92 -0.20 -21.72 -16.44
C LEU A 92 -0.86 -22.96 -15.80
N GLY A 93 -2.18 -23.11 -15.92
CA GLY A 93 -2.94 -24.24 -15.40
C GLY A 93 -3.11 -24.24 -13.89
N ILE A 94 -2.99 -23.06 -13.25
CA ILE A 94 -3.22 -22.86 -11.81
C ILE A 94 -4.50 -22.05 -11.59
N ASP A 95 -5.01 -22.05 -10.35
CA ASP A 95 -6.23 -21.34 -10.00
C ASP A 95 -6.10 -19.84 -10.31
N PRO A 96 -7.05 -19.22 -11.04
CA PRO A 96 -7.05 -17.79 -11.35
C PRO A 96 -6.95 -16.89 -10.11
N LEU A 97 -7.46 -17.32 -8.95
CA LEU A 97 -7.37 -16.57 -7.71
C LEU A 97 -5.91 -16.40 -7.23
N ILE A 98 -5.02 -17.33 -7.59
CA ILE A 98 -3.58 -17.16 -7.35
C ILE A 98 -3.05 -15.96 -8.14
N GLY A 99 -3.55 -15.77 -9.37
CA GLY A 99 -3.23 -14.60 -10.17
C GLY A 99 -3.78 -13.29 -9.60
N LEU A 100 -4.95 -13.33 -8.96
CA LEU A 100 -5.53 -12.20 -8.24
C LEU A 100 -4.70 -11.86 -6.98
N ILE A 101 -4.23 -12.88 -6.24
CA ILE A 101 -3.31 -12.71 -5.10
C ILE A 101 -2.02 -12.06 -5.57
N ALA A 102 -1.39 -12.57 -6.63
CA ALA A 102 -0.17 -12.00 -7.22
C ALA A 102 -0.44 -10.77 -8.11
N GLY A 103 -1.66 -10.25 -8.10
CA GLY A 103 -2.16 -9.05 -8.75
C GLY A 103 -2.36 -7.91 -7.77
N SER A 104 -3.55 -7.29 -7.84
CA SER A 104 -3.85 -6.08 -7.06
C SER A 104 -3.92 -6.31 -5.56
N ILE A 105 -4.29 -7.51 -5.09
CA ILE A 105 -4.36 -7.82 -3.65
C ILE A 105 -3.03 -7.50 -2.98
N THR A 106 -1.91 -7.85 -3.59
CA THR A 106 -0.58 -7.77 -2.96
C THR A 106 0.27 -6.64 -3.51
N LEU A 107 0.23 -6.40 -4.82
CA LEU A 107 1.12 -5.43 -5.44
C LEU A 107 0.63 -4.00 -5.22
N THR A 108 -0.65 -3.74 -5.42
CA THR A 108 -1.26 -2.42 -5.12
C THR A 108 -1.69 -2.32 -3.66
N GLY A 109 -2.28 -3.39 -3.09
CA GLY A 109 -2.78 -3.39 -1.71
C GLY A 109 -1.72 -3.64 -0.64
N GLY A 110 -0.54 -4.14 -1.01
CA GLY A 110 0.57 -4.38 -0.10
C GLY A 110 0.31 -5.48 0.93
N HIS A 111 1.14 -5.52 1.99
CA HIS A 111 1.11 -6.60 2.99
C HIS A 111 -0.18 -6.62 3.83
N GLY A 112 -0.77 -5.46 4.13
CA GLY A 112 -2.01 -5.38 4.91
C GLY A 112 -3.17 -6.06 4.18
N THR A 113 -3.37 -5.68 2.93
CA THR A 113 -4.41 -6.25 2.05
C THR A 113 -4.13 -7.71 1.71
N ALA A 114 -2.85 -8.06 1.47
CA ALA A 114 -2.40 -9.44 1.28
C ALA A 114 -2.76 -10.34 2.46
N GLY A 115 -2.58 -9.86 3.67
CA GLY A 115 -2.96 -10.59 4.87
C GLY A 115 -4.47 -10.78 5.00
N ALA A 116 -5.22 -9.70 4.85
CA ALA A 116 -6.67 -9.72 5.00
C ALA A 116 -7.35 -10.63 3.96
N TRP A 117 -7.04 -10.46 2.67
CA TRP A 117 -7.60 -11.30 1.62
C TRP A 117 -7.01 -12.70 1.59
N GLY A 118 -5.72 -12.87 1.94
CA GLY A 118 -5.08 -14.17 2.03
C GLY A 118 -5.82 -15.09 2.99
N GLU A 119 -6.17 -14.61 4.18
CA GLU A 119 -6.94 -15.36 5.16
C GLU A 119 -8.35 -15.71 4.64
N ILE A 120 -9.03 -14.77 3.98
CA ILE A 120 -10.35 -15.00 3.38
C ILE A 120 -10.27 -16.05 2.27
N LEU A 121 -9.29 -15.96 1.38
CA LEU A 121 -9.12 -16.91 0.28
C LEU A 121 -8.74 -18.30 0.76
N GLU A 122 -7.95 -18.43 1.84
CA GLU A 122 -7.68 -19.73 2.45
C GLU A 122 -8.93 -20.36 3.09
N THR A 123 -9.68 -19.57 3.88
CA THR A 123 -10.76 -20.10 4.73
C THR A 123 -12.08 -20.24 3.99
N GLN A 124 -12.41 -19.34 3.07
CA GLN A 124 -13.71 -19.32 2.39
C GLN A 124 -13.65 -19.90 0.97
N HIS A 125 -12.49 -19.76 0.28
CA HIS A 125 -12.33 -20.21 -1.11
C HIS A 125 -11.37 -21.40 -1.25
N GLY A 126 -10.77 -21.88 -0.16
CA GLY A 126 -9.94 -23.08 -0.14
C GLY A 126 -8.60 -22.97 -0.85
N ILE A 127 -8.11 -21.76 -1.14
CA ILE A 127 -6.82 -21.52 -1.80
C ILE A 127 -5.69 -21.74 -0.79
N GLN A 128 -5.13 -22.95 -0.78
CA GLN A 128 -4.07 -23.30 0.15
C GLN A 128 -2.82 -22.42 -0.03
N GLY A 129 -2.31 -21.87 1.06
CA GLY A 129 -1.11 -21.04 1.06
C GLY A 129 -1.34 -19.61 0.52
N ALA A 130 -2.59 -19.14 0.37
CA ALA A 130 -2.91 -17.81 -0.14
C ALA A 130 -2.26 -16.70 0.69
N LEU A 131 -2.27 -16.83 2.02
CA LEU A 131 -1.62 -15.89 2.92
C LEU A 131 -0.10 -15.83 2.67
N ALA A 132 0.56 -16.98 2.62
CA ALA A 132 1.99 -17.06 2.41
C ALA A 132 2.41 -16.54 1.01
N LEU A 133 1.65 -16.91 -0.02
CA LEU A 133 1.82 -16.44 -1.39
C LEU A 133 1.64 -14.91 -1.46
N GLY A 134 0.62 -14.40 -0.78
CA GLY A 134 0.34 -12.97 -0.68
C GLY A 134 1.48 -12.20 -0.04
N MET A 135 2.02 -12.66 1.09
CA MET A 135 3.15 -12.02 1.76
C MET A 135 4.42 -12.02 0.90
N ALA A 136 4.72 -13.13 0.22
CA ALA A 136 5.86 -13.22 -0.69
C ALA A 136 5.71 -12.27 -1.89
N SER A 137 4.53 -12.21 -2.50
CA SER A 137 4.24 -11.33 -3.63
C SER A 137 4.29 -9.84 -3.24
N ALA A 138 3.75 -9.48 -2.07
CA ALA A 138 3.80 -8.11 -1.56
C ALA A 138 5.26 -7.67 -1.27
N THR A 139 6.08 -8.57 -0.71
CA THR A 139 7.51 -8.28 -0.49
C THR A 139 8.26 -8.08 -1.81
N PHE A 140 8.03 -8.96 -2.79
CA PHE A 140 8.58 -8.80 -4.14
C PHE A 140 8.16 -7.45 -4.75
N GLY A 141 6.88 -7.16 -4.69
CA GLY A 141 6.31 -5.92 -5.24
C GLY A 141 6.94 -4.68 -4.62
N LEU A 142 7.10 -4.65 -3.30
CA LEU A 142 7.70 -3.53 -2.58
C LEU A 142 9.15 -3.25 -3.03
N ILE A 143 9.95 -4.32 -3.19
CA ILE A 143 11.35 -4.20 -3.66
C ILE A 143 11.37 -3.70 -5.11
N ILE A 144 10.64 -4.37 -5.99
CA ILE A 144 10.65 -4.05 -7.43
C ILE A 144 10.02 -2.68 -7.70
N GLY A 145 8.93 -2.34 -7.01
CA GLY A 145 8.30 -1.02 -7.10
C GLY A 145 9.26 0.13 -6.77
N GLY A 146 10.14 -0.07 -5.78
CA GLY A 146 11.21 0.90 -5.45
C GLY A 146 12.32 0.98 -6.49
N VAL A 147 12.56 -0.10 -7.23
CA VAL A 147 13.64 -0.15 -8.22
C VAL A 147 13.23 0.40 -9.58
N ILE A 148 11.99 0.15 -10.05
CA ILE A 148 11.58 0.49 -11.43
C ILE A 148 11.18 1.96 -11.63
N GLY A 149 10.66 2.63 -10.59
CA GLY A 149 10.09 3.97 -10.73
C GLY A 149 11.13 5.03 -11.13
N GLY A 150 12.28 5.03 -10.48
CA GLY A 150 13.37 5.96 -10.78
C GLY A 150 13.91 5.85 -12.22
N PRO A 151 14.37 4.67 -12.66
CA PRO A 151 14.83 4.45 -14.05
C PRO A 151 13.78 4.79 -15.10
N LEU A 152 12.50 4.46 -14.86
CA LEU A 152 11.41 4.77 -15.78
C LEU A 152 11.23 6.28 -15.96
N ALA A 153 11.15 7.02 -14.86
CA ALA A 153 11.01 8.48 -14.94
C ALA A 153 12.23 9.14 -15.60
N LYS A 154 13.44 8.69 -15.28
CA LYS A 154 14.67 9.15 -15.94
C LYS A 154 14.64 8.92 -17.45
N LEU A 155 14.17 7.73 -17.88
CA LEU A 155 14.00 7.42 -19.29
C LEU A 155 13.01 8.39 -19.96
N LEU A 156 11.86 8.65 -19.31
CA LEU A 156 10.84 9.58 -19.83
C LEU A 156 11.37 11.02 -19.92
N ILE A 157 12.03 11.49 -18.87
CA ILE A 157 12.61 12.85 -18.83
C ILE A 157 13.63 13.03 -19.96
N ASN A 158 14.55 12.09 -20.12
CA ASN A 158 15.58 12.15 -21.15
C ASN A 158 15.00 12.03 -22.57
N ARG A 159 14.05 11.11 -22.77
CA ARG A 159 13.45 10.86 -24.08
C ARG A 159 12.62 12.04 -24.61
N TYR A 160 11.97 12.77 -23.72
CA TYR A 160 11.09 13.89 -24.07
C TYR A 160 11.73 15.25 -23.80
N GLY A 161 12.99 15.31 -23.38
CA GLY A 161 13.72 16.57 -23.12
C GLY A 161 13.06 17.40 -22.02
N LEU A 162 12.55 16.75 -20.94
CA LEU A 162 11.77 17.40 -19.89
C LEU A 162 12.61 17.92 -18.71
N ALA A 163 13.95 17.81 -18.82
CA ALA A 163 14.83 18.33 -17.77
C ALA A 163 14.59 19.84 -17.63
N ARG A 164 14.21 20.28 -16.42
CA ARG A 164 14.16 21.71 -16.13
C ARG A 164 15.59 22.24 -16.13
N GLU A 165 15.85 23.32 -16.88
CA GLU A 165 17.08 24.09 -16.73
C GLU A 165 17.14 24.61 -15.28
N GLN A 166 18.04 24.05 -14.50
CA GLN A 166 18.29 24.55 -13.15
C GLN A 166 18.98 25.89 -13.27
N THR A 167 18.40 26.93 -12.75
CA THR A 167 19.04 28.26 -12.70
C THR A 167 20.30 28.18 -11.81
N PRO A 168 21.37 28.90 -12.16
CA PRO A 168 22.64 28.91 -11.39
C PRO A 168 22.47 29.19 -9.89
N ALA A 169 21.39 29.91 -9.50
CA ALA A 169 21.01 30.15 -8.12
C ALA A 169 20.56 28.89 -7.39
N GLN A 170 19.83 27.97 -8.07
CA GLN A 170 19.35 26.71 -7.50
C GLN A 170 20.48 25.68 -7.35
N ILE A 171 21.50 25.73 -8.20
CA ILE A 171 22.70 24.91 -8.09
C ILE A 171 23.53 25.33 -6.88
N LYS A 172 23.66 26.64 -6.65
CA LYS A 172 24.43 27.19 -5.52
C LYS A 172 23.79 26.95 -4.17
N ASP A 173 22.45 26.94 -4.11
CA ASP A 173 21.67 26.59 -2.92
C ASP A 173 21.81 25.10 -2.57
N ARG A 174 21.91 24.24 -3.58
CA ARG A 174 22.10 22.80 -3.42
C ARG A 174 23.49 22.46 -2.85
N ASP A 175 24.54 23.11 -3.33
CA ASP A 175 25.91 22.86 -2.88
C ASP A 175 26.13 23.38 -1.44
N THR A 176 25.40 24.44 -1.02
CA THR A 176 25.39 24.93 0.36
C THR A 176 24.58 24.07 1.33
N HIS A 177 23.62 23.26 0.83
CA HIS A 177 22.82 22.34 1.64
C HIS A 177 23.42 20.94 1.77
N LEU A 178 24.36 20.54 0.88
CA LEU A 178 25.05 19.24 0.96
C LEU A 178 26.06 19.17 2.12
N ASP A 179 26.54 20.32 2.63
CA ASP A 179 27.44 20.42 3.78
C ASP A 179 26.70 20.45 5.14
N LYS A 180 25.37 20.48 5.14
CA LYS A 180 24.57 20.39 6.37
C LYS A 180 24.12 18.96 6.59
N HIS A 181 24.16 18.53 7.84
CA HIS A 181 23.85 17.18 8.32
C HIS A 181 22.61 16.56 7.62
N PRO A 182 22.63 15.25 7.29
CA PRO A 182 21.51 14.57 6.62
C PRO A 182 20.16 14.68 7.35
N GLU A 183 20.18 15.01 8.65
CA GLU A 183 18.99 15.21 9.49
C GLU A 183 18.26 16.55 9.21
N GLU A 184 18.91 17.52 8.55
CA GLU A 184 18.28 18.81 8.19
C GLU A 184 17.57 18.80 6.84
N LEU A 185 17.67 17.70 6.07
CA LEU A 185 17.07 17.54 4.74
C LEU A 185 15.68 16.89 4.72
N ALA A 186 15.09 16.60 5.89
CA ALA A 186 13.70 16.17 5.96
C ALA A 186 12.77 17.41 5.92
N PRO A 187 12.15 17.75 4.77
CA PRO A 187 11.42 19.03 4.63
C PRO A 187 10.10 19.10 5.42
N PHE A 188 9.78 18.11 6.25
CA PHE A 188 8.47 17.99 6.88
C PHE A 188 8.45 17.78 8.39
N GLU A 189 9.56 17.58 9.07
CA GLU A 189 9.55 17.47 10.54
C GLU A 189 10.66 18.31 11.19
N ASN A 190 10.27 19.41 11.78
CA ASN A 190 11.08 20.10 12.78
C ASN A 190 10.88 19.37 14.12
N PRO A 191 11.89 18.65 14.66
CA PRO A 191 11.73 17.87 15.90
C PRO A 191 11.25 18.71 17.10
N HIS A 192 11.51 20.02 17.08
CA HIS A 192 11.09 20.97 18.12
C HIS A 192 9.66 21.49 17.98
N GLN A 193 8.95 21.16 16.88
CA GLN A 193 7.55 21.57 16.64
C GLN A 193 6.56 20.39 16.62
N VAL A 194 7.03 19.19 16.89
CA VAL A 194 6.18 17.99 16.86
C VAL A 194 5.29 17.96 18.10
N ARG A 195 3.99 18.13 17.91
CA ARG A 195 2.99 17.97 18.98
C ARG A 195 3.04 16.54 19.52
N LEU A 196 3.37 16.38 20.79
CA LEU A 196 3.44 15.08 21.46
C LEU A 196 2.04 14.46 21.60
N ILE A 197 1.97 13.14 21.51
CA ILE A 197 0.75 12.39 21.80
C ILE A 197 0.50 12.45 23.31
N THR A 198 -0.61 13.08 23.70
CA THR A 198 -1.06 13.11 25.10
C THR A 198 -1.96 11.92 25.39
N ALA A 199 -2.22 11.63 26.68
CA ALA A 199 -3.15 10.60 27.08
C ALA A 199 -4.57 10.85 26.50
N ASP A 200 -5.02 12.12 26.48
CA ASP A 200 -6.32 12.48 25.90
C ASP A 200 -6.40 12.20 24.40
N ASN A 201 -5.34 12.53 23.64
CA ASN A 201 -5.26 12.22 22.22
C ASN A 201 -5.27 10.70 21.98
N ALA A 202 -4.56 9.93 22.81
CA ALA A 202 -4.53 8.48 22.73
C ALA A 202 -5.90 7.87 23.01
N ILE A 203 -6.58 8.30 24.09
CA ILE A 203 -7.91 7.84 24.48
C ILE A 203 -8.94 8.16 23.39
N THR A 204 -8.92 9.40 22.86
CA THR A 204 -9.80 9.81 21.77
C THR A 204 -9.59 8.95 20.51
N THR A 205 -8.34 8.71 20.13
CA THR A 205 -8.00 7.89 18.96
C THR A 205 -8.43 6.44 19.15
N LEU A 206 -8.18 5.85 20.31
CA LEU A 206 -8.65 4.48 20.63
C LEU A 206 -10.19 4.41 20.66
N GLY A 207 -10.87 5.46 21.15
CA GLY A 207 -12.32 5.57 21.08
C GLY A 207 -12.86 5.60 19.64
N MET A 208 -12.18 6.33 18.73
CA MET A 208 -12.52 6.33 17.31
C MET A 208 -12.32 4.96 16.67
N PHE A 209 -11.22 4.26 16.97
CA PHE A 209 -11.02 2.89 16.49
C PHE A 209 -12.11 1.95 16.99
N ALA A 210 -12.44 2.00 18.30
CA ALA A 210 -13.52 1.19 18.85
C ALA A 210 -14.87 1.45 18.15
N ALA A 211 -15.19 2.71 17.85
CA ALA A 211 -16.38 3.06 17.09
C ALA A 211 -16.34 2.49 15.65
N CYS A 212 -15.20 2.56 14.96
CA CYS A 212 -15.03 1.97 13.63
C CYS A 212 -15.17 0.44 13.66
N LEU A 213 -14.60 -0.24 14.65
CA LEU A 213 -14.71 -1.69 14.80
C LEU A 213 -16.16 -2.11 15.09
N ALA A 214 -16.83 -1.42 16.00
CA ALA A 214 -18.25 -1.68 16.30
C ALA A 214 -19.13 -1.47 15.07
N PHE A 215 -18.89 -0.40 14.30
CA PHE A 215 -19.57 -0.18 13.03
C PHE A 215 -19.28 -1.29 12.02
N ALA A 216 -18.04 -1.74 11.90
CA ALA A 216 -17.65 -2.81 10.99
C ALA A 216 -18.35 -4.12 11.30
N GLU A 217 -18.38 -4.54 12.57
CA GLU A 217 -19.09 -5.74 13.02
C GLU A 217 -20.60 -5.63 12.76
N PHE A 218 -21.21 -4.49 13.09
CA PHE A 218 -22.62 -4.24 12.83
C PHE A 218 -22.93 -4.36 11.32
N MET A 219 -22.13 -3.71 10.47
CA MET A 219 -22.34 -3.71 9.02
C MET A 219 -22.08 -5.08 8.39
N THR A 220 -21.10 -5.83 8.88
CA THR A 220 -20.85 -7.21 8.45
C THR A 220 -22.05 -8.09 8.73
N GLY A 221 -22.63 -8.00 9.94
CA GLY A 221 -23.85 -8.74 10.27
C GLY A 221 -25.07 -8.31 9.45
N TYR A 222 -25.23 -7.00 9.24
CA TYR A 222 -26.37 -6.43 8.49
C TYR A 222 -26.31 -6.74 7.00
N SER A 223 -25.10 -6.70 6.38
CA SER A 223 -24.92 -6.92 4.94
C SER A 223 -24.87 -8.39 4.54
N LYS A 224 -24.81 -9.32 5.50
CA LYS A 224 -24.68 -10.75 5.24
C LYS A 224 -25.81 -11.28 4.34
N GLY A 225 -25.44 -11.95 3.25
CA GLY A 225 -26.37 -12.48 2.25
C GLY A 225 -27.00 -11.42 1.33
N THR A 226 -26.56 -10.17 1.40
CA THR A 226 -27.04 -9.10 0.50
C THR A 226 -26.10 -8.92 -0.69
N TRP A 227 -26.50 -8.12 -1.68
CA TRP A 227 -25.65 -7.77 -2.83
C TRP A 227 -24.45 -6.90 -2.47
N PHE A 228 -24.46 -6.23 -1.32
CA PHE A 228 -23.39 -5.36 -0.81
C PHE A 228 -22.65 -5.98 0.40
N GLU A 229 -22.64 -7.30 0.51
CA GLU A 229 -21.83 -8.00 1.50
C GLU A 229 -20.35 -7.74 1.24
N LEU A 230 -19.65 -7.18 2.25
CA LEU A 230 -18.23 -6.86 2.20
C LEU A 230 -17.53 -7.47 3.42
N PRO A 231 -16.23 -7.81 3.31
CA PRO A 231 -15.44 -8.24 4.47
C PRO A 231 -15.39 -7.17 5.57
N THR A 232 -15.28 -7.62 6.82
CA THR A 232 -15.30 -6.74 8.00
C THR A 232 -14.24 -5.63 7.94
N PHE A 233 -13.05 -5.90 7.41
CA PHE A 233 -12.00 -4.90 7.30
C PHE A 233 -12.34 -3.77 6.31
N VAL A 234 -13.10 -4.06 5.26
CA VAL A 234 -13.59 -3.03 4.32
C VAL A 234 -14.62 -2.13 5.01
N TRP A 235 -15.47 -2.70 5.86
CA TRP A 235 -16.39 -1.92 6.68
C TRP A 235 -15.65 -1.08 7.74
N ALA A 236 -14.55 -1.59 8.33
CA ALA A 236 -13.71 -0.83 9.26
C ALA A 236 -13.08 0.39 8.56
N LEU A 237 -12.53 0.21 7.37
CA LEU A 237 -12.03 1.29 6.53
C LEU A 237 -13.13 2.29 6.18
N GLY A 238 -14.25 1.84 5.64
CA GLY A 238 -15.40 2.69 5.28
C GLY A 238 -15.96 3.45 6.49
N GLY A 239 -16.08 2.78 7.64
CA GLY A 239 -16.48 3.41 8.91
C GLY A 239 -15.53 4.52 9.35
N GLY A 240 -14.23 4.31 9.20
CA GLY A 240 -13.21 5.33 9.46
C GLY A 240 -13.39 6.57 8.57
N VAL A 241 -13.59 6.36 7.26
CA VAL A 241 -13.87 7.46 6.30
C VAL A 241 -15.10 8.27 6.72
N VAL A 242 -16.20 7.58 7.02
CA VAL A 242 -17.45 8.24 7.42
C VAL A 242 -17.28 9.00 8.73
N LEU A 243 -16.70 8.35 9.75
CA LEU A 243 -16.49 8.94 11.06
C LEU A 243 -15.59 10.18 10.98
N ARG A 244 -14.46 10.10 10.25
CA ARG A 244 -13.54 11.23 10.04
C ARG A 244 -14.26 12.45 9.48
N ASN A 245 -14.99 12.25 8.39
CA ASN A 245 -15.61 13.36 7.69
C ASN A 245 -16.82 13.92 8.44
N ILE A 246 -17.54 13.11 9.24
CA ILE A 246 -18.58 13.60 10.14
C ILE A 246 -17.96 14.48 11.26
N LEU A 247 -16.92 13.99 11.93
CA LEU A 247 -16.30 14.70 13.03
C LEU A 247 -15.70 16.04 12.59
N GLU A 248 -14.98 16.09 11.48
CA GLU A 248 -14.35 17.33 11.00
C GLU A 248 -15.33 18.28 10.32
N SER A 249 -16.15 17.77 9.38
CA SER A 249 -17.01 18.64 8.55
C SER A 249 -18.27 19.10 9.28
N LEU A 250 -18.88 18.20 10.09
CA LEU A 250 -20.16 18.48 10.75
C LEU A 250 -19.96 18.97 12.19
N LEU A 251 -19.11 18.29 12.97
CA LEU A 251 -18.90 18.58 14.38
C LEU A 251 -17.68 19.49 14.63
N LYS A 252 -16.88 19.79 13.62
CA LYS A 252 -15.67 20.65 13.67
C LYS A 252 -14.69 20.24 14.76
N VAL A 253 -14.57 18.94 15.00
CA VAL A 253 -13.62 18.35 15.96
C VAL A 253 -12.25 18.33 15.31
N ASP A 254 -11.24 18.86 16.00
CA ASP A 254 -9.84 18.75 15.58
C ASP A 254 -9.32 17.32 15.87
N ILE A 255 -9.05 16.57 14.84
CA ILE A 255 -8.58 15.19 14.92
C ILE A 255 -7.06 15.18 14.80
N PHE A 256 -6.40 14.51 15.73
CA PHE A 256 -4.96 14.45 15.78
C PHE A 256 -4.41 13.29 14.92
N ASP A 257 -4.15 13.58 13.63
CA ASP A 257 -3.70 12.61 12.61
C ASP A 257 -2.52 11.75 13.07
N ARG A 258 -1.52 12.36 13.75
CA ARG A 258 -0.34 11.62 14.20
C ARG A 258 -0.65 10.47 15.15
N ALA A 259 -1.63 10.60 16.04
CA ALA A 259 -2.02 9.51 16.92
C ALA A 259 -2.65 8.36 16.12
N ILE A 260 -3.48 8.68 15.11
CA ILE A 260 -4.07 7.68 14.21
C ILE A 260 -2.97 6.92 13.47
N ASP A 261 -1.98 7.63 12.92
CA ASP A 261 -0.87 7.04 12.17
C ASP A 261 0.00 6.13 13.06
N VAL A 262 0.34 6.59 14.27
CA VAL A 262 1.17 5.81 15.21
C VAL A 262 0.48 4.52 15.63
N PHE A 263 -0.79 4.58 16.06
CA PHE A 263 -1.53 3.39 16.48
C PHE A 263 -1.87 2.48 15.29
N GLY A 264 -2.18 3.05 14.12
CA GLY A 264 -2.43 2.29 12.90
C GLY A 264 -1.19 1.52 12.45
N ASN A 265 -0.03 2.17 12.37
CA ASN A 265 1.24 1.54 12.01
C ASN A 265 1.70 0.50 13.05
N ALA A 266 1.52 0.77 14.34
CA ALA A 266 1.80 -0.22 15.39
C ALA A 266 0.92 -1.46 15.25
N SER A 267 -0.37 -1.27 14.95
CA SER A 267 -1.31 -2.36 14.73
C SER A 267 -0.95 -3.19 13.49
N LEU A 268 -0.59 -2.52 12.38
CA LEU A 268 -0.08 -3.20 11.18
C LEU A 268 1.17 -4.02 11.49
N SER A 269 2.12 -3.44 12.23
CA SER A 269 3.37 -4.11 12.58
C SER A 269 3.14 -5.38 13.40
N LEU A 270 2.25 -5.32 14.40
CA LEU A 270 1.88 -6.47 15.22
C LEU A 270 1.13 -7.52 14.41
N TYR A 271 0.18 -7.10 13.57
CA TYR A 271 -0.54 -7.97 12.66
C TYR A 271 0.41 -8.72 11.73
N LEU A 272 1.31 -7.99 11.04
CA LEU A 272 2.28 -8.58 10.12
C LEU A 272 3.26 -9.53 10.82
N ALA A 273 3.74 -9.18 12.01
CA ALA A 273 4.61 -10.06 12.78
C ALA A 273 3.94 -11.40 13.10
N MET A 274 2.67 -11.37 13.54
CA MET A 274 1.91 -12.59 13.82
C MET A 274 1.63 -13.38 12.53
N ALA A 275 1.21 -12.71 11.46
CA ALA A 275 0.92 -13.33 10.17
C ALA A 275 2.17 -14.03 9.59
N LEU A 276 3.32 -13.34 9.56
CA LEU A 276 4.56 -13.87 9.03
C LEU A 276 5.14 -15.02 9.86
N LEU A 277 5.04 -14.95 11.19
CA LEU A 277 5.44 -16.05 12.08
C LEU A 277 4.59 -17.32 11.90
N SER A 278 3.32 -17.17 11.48
CA SER A 278 2.40 -18.27 11.21
C SER A 278 2.50 -18.83 9.80
N LEU A 279 3.39 -18.29 8.92
CA LEU A 279 3.50 -18.70 7.53
C LEU A 279 3.96 -20.15 7.39
N LYS A 280 3.24 -20.89 6.55
CA LYS A 280 3.55 -22.27 6.15
C LYS A 280 4.32 -22.26 4.84
N LEU A 281 5.58 -21.83 4.86
CA LEU A 281 6.42 -21.65 3.66
C LEU A 281 6.58 -22.92 2.81
N TRP A 282 6.42 -24.09 3.40
CA TRP A 282 6.48 -25.37 2.67
C TRP A 282 5.35 -25.55 1.65
N GLN A 283 4.25 -24.79 1.77
CA GLN A 283 3.13 -24.82 0.82
C GLN A 283 3.42 -24.02 -0.47
N LEU A 284 4.47 -23.21 -0.50
CA LEU A 284 4.79 -22.34 -1.64
C LEU A 284 5.69 -23.02 -2.69
N ALA A 285 6.31 -24.15 -2.38
CA ALA A 285 7.35 -24.75 -3.22
C ALA A 285 6.85 -25.02 -4.66
N ASP A 286 5.66 -25.57 -4.81
CA ASP A 286 5.08 -25.92 -6.12
C ASP A 286 4.61 -24.71 -6.92
N LEU A 287 4.33 -23.58 -6.25
CA LEU A 287 3.85 -22.35 -6.86
C LEU A 287 4.97 -21.36 -7.21
N ALA A 288 6.21 -21.62 -6.80
CA ALA A 288 7.31 -20.68 -6.96
C ALA A 288 7.59 -20.34 -8.44
N GLY A 289 7.57 -21.32 -9.35
CA GLY A 289 7.78 -21.11 -10.78
C GLY A 289 6.69 -20.23 -11.42
N PRO A 290 5.41 -20.63 -11.36
CA PRO A 290 4.29 -19.81 -11.83
C PRO A 290 4.26 -18.41 -11.24
N LEU A 291 4.55 -18.27 -9.94
CA LEU A 291 4.56 -16.98 -9.25
C LEU A 291 5.59 -16.02 -9.84
N VAL A 292 6.82 -16.48 -10.09
CA VAL A 292 7.88 -15.67 -10.70
C VAL A 292 7.45 -15.16 -12.09
N VAL A 293 6.80 -15.99 -12.89
CA VAL A 293 6.29 -15.60 -14.22
C VAL A 293 5.21 -14.52 -14.08
N ILE A 294 4.24 -14.71 -13.19
CA ILE A 294 3.15 -13.74 -12.98
C ILE A 294 3.73 -12.40 -12.46
N LEU A 295 4.58 -12.44 -11.44
CA LEU A 295 5.18 -11.23 -10.86
C LEU A 295 6.09 -10.48 -11.86
N GLY A 296 6.82 -11.23 -12.70
CA GLY A 296 7.61 -10.65 -13.80
C GLY A 296 6.73 -9.94 -14.82
N ALA A 297 5.63 -10.57 -15.22
CA ALA A 297 4.65 -9.97 -16.13
C ALA A 297 3.94 -8.75 -15.52
N GLN A 298 3.59 -8.80 -14.24
CA GLN A 298 3.04 -7.66 -13.50
C GLN A 298 4.01 -6.48 -13.46
N THR A 299 5.30 -6.74 -13.23
CA THR A 299 6.35 -5.72 -13.27
C THR A 299 6.43 -5.03 -14.64
N LEU A 300 6.43 -5.82 -15.71
CA LEU A 300 6.43 -5.30 -17.07
C LEU A 300 5.16 -4.50 -17.37
N THR A 301 4.00 -5.01 -16.96
CA THR A 301 2.70 -4.34 -17.12
C THR A 301 2.71 -2.99 -16.41
N MET A 302 3.20 -2.91 -15.17
CA MET A 302 3.32 -1.65 -14.43
C MET A 302 4.22 -0.65 -15.17
N ALA A 303 5.40 -1.07 -15.61
CA ALA A 303 6.33 -0.20 -16.31
C ALA A 303 5.74 0.33 -17.62
N LEU A 304 5.09 -0.52 -18.42
CA LEU A 304 4.42 -0.13 -19.65
C LEU A 304 3.22 0.79 -19.37
N TYR A 305 2.41 0.45 -18.38
CA TYR A 305 1.25 1.27 -18.03
C TYR A 305 1.67 2.68 -17.54
N ALA A 306 2.68 2.75 -16.68
CA ALA A 306 3.20 4.04 -16.20
C ALA A 306 3.78 4.88 -17.35
N ALA A 307 4.51 4.26 -18.29
CA ALA A 307 5.11 4.96 -19.44
C ALA A 307 4.09 5.40 -20.48
N PHE A 308 3.10 4.56 -20.80
CA PHE A 308 2.20 4.79 -21.93
C PHE A 308 0.83 5.32 -21.54
N VAL A 309 0.35 5.05 -20.34
CA VAL A 309 -0.95 5.53 -19.85
C VAL A 309 -0.76 6.66 -18.87
N THR A 310 -0.18 6.40 -17.69
CA THR A 310 -0.08 7.41 -16.61
C THR A 310 0.65 8.66 -17.09
N PHE A 311 1.84 8.53 -17.68
CA PHE A 311 2.61 9.66 -18.18
C PHE A 311 1.85 10.48 -19.22
N ARG A 312 1.10 9.82 -20.12
CA ARG A 312 0.36 10.52 -21.18
C ARG A 312 -0.89 11.22 -20.65
N VAL A 313 -1.66 10.56 -19.80
CA VAL A 313 -2.89 11.11 -19.20
C VAL A 313 -2.57 12.29 -18.30
N MET A 314 -1.45 12.21 -17.57
CA MET A 314 -1.03 13.29 -16.66
C MET A 314 -0.37 14.50 -17.36
N GLY A 315 -0.26 14.51 -18.70
CA GLY A 315 0.11 15.69 -19.49
C GLY A 315 1.48 15.67 -20.15
N LYS A 316 2.21 14.55 -20.16
CA LYS A 316 3.52 14.36 -20.84
C LYS A 316 4.59 15.42 -20.50
N ASN A 317 4.57 15.93 -19.28
CA ASN A 317 5.50 16.93 -18.78
C ASN A 317 6.37 16.37 -17.66
N TYR A 318 7.21 17.18 -17.05
CA TYR A 318 8.06 16.79 -15.94
C TYR A 318 7.27 16.23 -14.76
N ASP A 319 6.19 16.92 -14.33
CA ASP A 319 5.35 16.45 -13.24
C ASP A 319 4.72 15.09 -13.55
N ALA A 320 4.33 14.85 -14.81
CA ALA A 320 3.80 13.56 -15.24
C ALA A 320 4.84 12.42 -15.16
N ALA A 321 6.12 12.72 -15.43
CA ALA A 321 7.20 11.74 -15.26
C ALA A 321 7.43 11.40 -13.78
N VAL A 322 7.38 12.38 -12.88
CA VAL A 322 7.47 12.17 -11.44
C VAL A 322 6.25 11.40 -10.92
N LEU A 323 5.04 11.74 -11.40
CA LEU A 323 3.81 10.97 -11.08
C LEU A 323 3.87 9.53 -11.56
N ALA A 324 4.47 9.26 -12.73
CA ALA A 324 4.67 7.89 -13.22
C ALA A 324 5.64 7.10 -12.33
N ALA A 325 6.71 7.73 -11.81
CA ALA A 325 7.59 7.11 -10.81
C ALA A 325 6.85 6.79 -9.51
N GLY A 326 6.03 7.71 -9.02
CA GLY A 326 5.18 7.49 -7.86
C GLY A 326 4.17 6.36 -8.07
N HIS A 327 3.55 6.29 -9.25
CA HIS A 327 2.61 5.21 -9.60
C HIS A 327 3.29 3.84 -9.58
N CYS A 328 4.51 3.72 -10.12
CA CYS A 328 5.28 2.47 -10.01
C CYS A 328 5.51 2.05 -8.55
N GLY A 329 5.79 3.01 -7.68
CA GLY A 329 6.07 2.74 -6.27
C GLY A 329 4.86 2.18 -5.52
N PHE A 330 3.68 2.79 -5.60
CA PHE A 330 2.52 2.29 -4.87
C PHE A 330 1.71 1.23 -5.64
N GLY A 331 1.75 1.23 -6.97
CA GLY A 331 1.10 0.20 -7.79
C GLY A 331 1.78 -1.17 -7.75
N MET A 332 3.02 -1.22 -7.22
CA MET A 332 3.77 -2.44 -6.97
C MET A 332 4.20 -2.60 -5.51
N GLY A 333 3.89 -1.66 -4.63
CA GLY A 333 4.44 -1.70 -3.29
C GLY A 333 3.60 -0.95 -2.26
N ALA A 334 3.99 0.30 -1.96
CA ALA A 334 3.33 1.11 -0.95
C ALA A 334 3.55 2.61 -1.18
N THR A 335 2.74 3.44 -0.53
CA THR A 335 2.88 4.91 -0.61
C THR A 335 4.28 5.42 -0.23
N PRO A 336 4.97 4.92 0.82
CA PRO A 336 6.36 5.32 1.10
C PRO A 336 7.32 5.02 -0.05
N THR A 337 7.17 3.89 -0.73
CA THR A 337 7.97 3.54 -1.93
C THR A 337 7.72 4.52 -3.07
N ALA A 338 6.47 4.94 -3.26
CA ALA A 338 6.13 5.97 -4.23
C ALA A 338 6.82 7.30 -3.93
N VAL A 339 6.80 7.73 -2.66
CA VAL A 339 7.46 8.97 -2.23
C VAL A 339 8.96 8.88 -2.43
N ALA A 340 9.60 7.76 -2.08
CA ALA A 340 11.03 7.54 -2.29
C ALA A 340 11.43 7.61 -3.78
N ASN A 341 10.64 6.99 -4.67
CA ASN A 341 10.85 7.08 -6.12
C ASN A 341 10.75 8.52 -6.62
N MET A 342 9.75 9.27 -6.15
CA MET A 342 9.59 10.69 -6.52
C MET A 342 10.75 11.54 -6.00
N GLN A 343 11.19 11.33 -4.75
CA GLN A 343 12.34 12.02 -4.18
C GLN A 343 13.62 11.77 -4.96
N ALA A 344 13.88 10.51 -5.33
CA ALA A 344 15.06 10.18 -6.14
C ALA A 344 15.12 10.98 -7.46
N ILE A 345 13.98 11.21 -8.10
CA ILE A 345 13.89 11.99 -9.33
C ILE A 345 13.98 13.50 -9.04
N THR A 346 13.25 13.98 -8.05
CA THR A 346 13.25 15.43 -7.75
C THR A 346 14.58 15.93 -7.20
N ASN A 347 15.35 15.08 -6.55
CA ASN A 347 16.71 15.37 -6.13
C ASN A 347 17.65 15.58 -7.33
N MET A 348 17.39 14.94 -8.47
CA MET A 348 18.22 15.07 -9.69
C MET A 348 17.76 16.19 -10.63
N TYR A 349 16.44 16.40 -10.76
CA TYR A 349 15.86 17.23 -11.82
C TYR A 349 15.04 18.42 -11.30
N GLY A 350 14.93 18.59 -9.99
CA GLY A 350 14.21 19.69 -9.34
C GLY A 350 12.81 19.31 -8.82
N PRO A 351 12.18 20.17 -8.00
CA PRO A 351 10.96 19.85 -7.28
C PRO A 351 9.72 19.69 -8.16
N SER A 352 8.80 18.81 -7.76
CA SER A 352 7.48 18.61 -8.37
C SER A 352 6.39 18.67 -7.30
N HIS A 353 5.95 19.87 -6.93
CA HIS A 353 4.92 20.08 -5.90
C HIS A 353 3.62 19.34 -6.23
N LYS A 354 3.26 19.28 -7.51
CA LYS A 354 2.06 18.59 -7.98
C LYS A 354 2.10 17.09 -7.70
N ALA A 355 3.24 16.44 -7.94
CA ALA A 355 3.36 14.99 -7.70
C ALA A 355 3.32 14.68 -6.20
N PHE A 356 4.01 15.46 -5.37
CA PHE A 356 4.01 15.29 -3.91
C PHE A 356 2.68 15.64 -3.24
N LEU A 357 1.80 16.35 -3.91
CA LEU A 357 0.43 16.55 -3.46
C LEU A 357 -0.47 15.36 -3.87
N ILE A 358 -0.41 14.97 -5.15
CA ILE A 358 -1.36 13.99 -5.73
C ILE A 358 -1.10 12.56 -5.24
N VAL A 359 0.17 12.09 -5.26
CA VAL A 359 0.50 10.69 -4.97
C VAL A 359 0.17 10.29 -3.52
N PRO A 360 0.58 11.05 -2.49
CA PRO A 360 0.21 10.73 -1.11
C PRO A 360 -1.31 10.79 -0.87
N LEU A 361 -2.00 11.79 -1.44
CA LEU A 361 -3.47 11.88 -1.31
C LEU A 361 -4.19 10.71 -1.97
N CYS A 362 -3.69 10.25 -3.13
CA CYS A 362 -4.24 9.07 -3.80
C CYS A 362 -3.98 7.80 -3.00
N GLY A 363 -2.74 7.60 -2.54
CA GLY A 363 -2.31 6.40 -1.83
C GLY A 363 -2.77 6.33 -0.37
N ALA A 364 -3.22 7.45 0.22
CA ALA A 364 -3.60 7.47 1.63
C ALA A 364 -4.82 6.59 1.95
N PHE A 365 -5.80 6.51 1.03
CA PHE A 365 -6.98 5.68 1.27
C PHE A 365 -7.76 5.30 -0.01
N PHE A 366 -7.73 6.14 -1.07
CA PHE A 366 -8.55 5.88 -2.26
C PHE A 366 -8.19 4.59 -2.96
N VAL A 367 -6.90 4.29 -3.02
CA VAL A 367 -6.38 3.08 -3.64
C VAL A 367 -6.91 1.84 -2.92
N ASP A 368 -6.86 1.82 -1.60
CA ASP A 368 -7.32 0.69 -0.79
C ASP A 368 -8.82 0.45 -0.93
N LEU A 369 -9.63 1.53 -0.94
CA LEU A 369 -11.07 1.44 -1.11
C LEU A 369 -11.45 0.93 -2.52
N ILE A 370 -10.80 1.48 -3.55
CA ILE A 370 -11.03 1.05 -4.95
C ILE A 370 -10.59 -0.41 -5.11
N ASN A 371 -9.40 -0.76 -4.61
CA ASN A 371 -8.85 -2.09 -4.70
C ASN A 371 -9.76 -3.12 -4.01
N ALA A 372 -10.17 -2.86 -2.77
CA ALA A 372 -11.09 -3.75 -2.05
C ALA A 372 -12.42 -3.93 -2.80
N THR A 373 -12.95 -2.86 -3.40
CA THR A 373 -14.18 -2.93 -4.19
C THR A 373 -14.00 -3.76 -5.46
N VAL A 374 -12.90 -3.58 -6.19
CA VAL A 374 -12.60 -4.34 -7.41
C VAL A 374 -12.41 -5.82 -7.09
N ILE A 375 -11.63 -6.15 -6.06
CA ILE A 375 -11.42 -7.54 -5.61
C ILE A 375 -12.76 -8.20 -5.26
N GLN A 376 -13.60 -7.53 -4.47
CA GLN A 376 -14.90 -8.05 -4.09
C GLN A 376 -15.81 -8.29 -5.30
N LEU A 377 -15.81 -7.39 -6.28
CA LEU A 377 -16.56 -7.58 -7.53
C LEU A 377 -16.04 -8.78 -8.31
N ILE A 378 -14.73 -8.94 -8.45
CA ILE A 378 -14.11 -10.08 -9.12
C ILE A 378 -14.53 -11.39 -8.44
N LEU A 379 -14.37 -11.48 -7.11
CA LEU A 379 -14.76 -12.67 -6.35
C LEU A 379 -16.24 -13.01 -6.55
N LYS A 380 -17.11 -12.02 -6.58
CA LYS A 380 -18.54 -12.22 -6.77
C LYS A 380 -18.96 -12.66 -8.18
N PHE A 381 -18.19 -12.26 -9.21
CA PHE A 381 -18.53 -12.60 -10.60
C PHE A 381 -17.83 -13.87 -11.10
N PHE A 382 -16.73 -14.29 -10.48
CA PHE A 382 -15.94 -15.45 -10.92
C PHE A 382 -16.11 -16.69 -10.04
N ILE A 383 -16.79 -16.56 -8.91
CA ILE A 383 -17.13 -17.64 -7.97
C ILE A 383 -18.63 -17.67 -7.73
#